data_d867962a19cef7ffe32f58ca2119b552
#
_entry.id   d867962a19cef7ffe32f58ca2119b552
#
_cell.length_a   1.000
_cell.length_b   1.000
_cell.length_c   1.000
_cell.angle_alpha   90.00
_cell.angle_beta   90.00
_cell.angle_gamma   90.00
#
_symmetry.space_group_name_H-M   'P 1'
#
loop_
_entity.id
_entity.type
_entity.pdbx_description
1 polymer ?
#
loop_
_entity_poly.entity_id
_entity_poly.type
_entity_poly.pdbx_seq_one_letter_code
_entity_poly.pdbx_strand_id
1 'polypeptide(L)'
;MWRALAVVFQHYPMSADPFYDMLYGQKQDSQFEQPETIADLSEYSYYVAGSVGLMLLPILSDVPSQLVSRGKQIGEAMQVTNILRDVGEDFANHRIYLPRTLLKKHGVDNRMFIQESPSQELIAAWEELAKRAESLYEERLELTAGLKPKARFPFVAACVYYRAILTAVRNNHYQMLHQRQVVSAKHKFKLIPEIQHLINKYS
;
A
#
# COMPACT_ATOMS: atom_id res chain seq x y z
N MET A 1 10.61 -12.68 -21.63
CA MET A 1 10.49 -12.40 -20.18
C MET A 1 11.61 -13.06 -19.37
N TRP A 2 11.78 -14.39 -19.32
CA TRP A 2 12.79 -15.07 -18.49
C TRP A 2 14.24 -14.65 -18.76
N ARG A 3 14.62 -14.42 -20.05
CA ARG A 3 15.97 -13.92 -20.39
C ARG A 3 16.26 -12.54 -19.80
N ALA A 4 15.28 -11.63 -19.81
CA ALA A 4 15.43 -10.29 -19.21
C ALA A 4 15.60 -10.39 -17.69
N LEU A 5 14.82 -11.25 -17.03
CA LEU A 5 14.95 -11.48 -15.58
C LEU A 5 16.33 -12.05 -15.23
N ALA A 6 16.82 -13.04 -16.01
CA ALA A 6 18.16 -13.59 -15.82
C ALA A 6 19.27 -12.52 -15.90
N VAL A 7 19.16 -11.55 -16.82
CA VAL A 7 20.08 -10.41 -16.91
C VAL A 7 20.02 -9.55 -15.66
N VAL A 8 18.82 -9.28 -15.11
CA VAL A 8 18.68 -8.50 -13.86
C VAL A 8 19.36 -9.22 -12.69
N PHE A 9 19.18 -10.54 -12.55
CA PHE A 9 19.84 -11.33 -11.50
C PHE A 9 21.37 -11.38 -11.64
N GLN A 10 21.90 -11.21 -12.86
CA GLN A 10 23.36 -11.12 -13.09
C GLN A 10 23.95 -9.76 -12.71
N HIS A 11 23.14 -8.68 -12.80
CA HIS A 11 23.63 -7.30 -12.59
C HIS A 11 23.35 -6.75 -11.19
N TYR A 12 22.37 -7.33 -10.48
CA TYR A 12 21.96 -6.88 -9.16
C TYR A 12 21.97 -8.03 -8.16
N PRO A 13 22.26 -7.78 -6.87
CA PRO A 13 22.25 -8.81 -5.81
C PRO A 13 20.81 -9.21 -5.46
N MET A 14 20.11 -9.82 -6.41
CA MET A 14 18.72 -10.23 -6.26
C MET A 14 18.61 -11.52 -5.44
N SER A 15 17.58 -11.62 -4.57
CA SER A 15 17.10 -12.87 -4.01
C SER A 15 15.88 -13.39 -4.77
N ALA A 16 15.72 -14.71 -4.84
CA ALA A 16 14.51 -15.34 -5.37
C ALA A 16 13.36 -15.35 -4.33
N ASP A 17 13.65 -15.23 -3.04
CA ASP A 17 12.67 -15.35 -1.96
C ASP A 17 11.48 -14.38 -2.12
N PRO A 18 11.66 -13.07 -2.41
CA PRO A 18 10.53 -12.16 -2.59
C PRO A 18 9.61 -12.54 -3.76
N PHE A 19 10.15 -13.25 -4.79
CA PHE A 19 9.35 -13.75 -5.91
C PHE A 19 8.46 -14.92 -5.47
N TYR A 20 9.01 -15.85 -4.66
CA TYR A 20 8.23 -16.94 -4.07
C TYR A 20 7.18 -16.41 -3.10
N ASP A 21 7.53 -15.42 -2.29
CA ASP A 21 6.60 -14.75 -1.37
C ASP A 21 5.42 -14.13 -2.13
N MET A 22 5.69 -13.41 -3.23
CA MET A 22 4.64 -12.84 -4.07
C MET A 22 3.73 -13.94 -4.67
N LEU A 23 4.32 -15.02 -5.18
CA LEU A 23 3.54 -16.14 -5.73
C LEU A 23 2.69 -16.83 -4.65
N TYR A 24 3.22 -16.93 -3.44
CA TYR A 24 2.47 -17.44 -2.28
C TYR A 24 1.28 -16.53 -1.97
N GLY A 25 1.48 -15.20 -1.92
CA GLY A 25 0.40 -14.25 -1.72
C GLY A 25 -0.69 -14.32 -2.79
N GLN A 26 -0.32 -14.45 -4.07
CA GLN A 26 -1.29 -14.65 -5.15
C GLN A 26 -2.06 -15.96 -5.03
N LYS A 27 -1.41 -17.03 -4.55
CA LYS A 27 -2.09 -18.30 -4.28
C LYS A 27 -3.09 -18.15 -3.14
N GLN A 28 -2.72 -17.48 -2.04
CA GLN A 28 -3.65 -17.17 -0.95
C GLN A 28 -4.85 -16.36 -1.44
N ASP A 29 -4.61 -15.37 -2.31
CA ASP A 29 -5.67 -14.53 -2.87
C ASP A 29 -6.66 -15.32 -3.75
N SER A 30 -6.21 -16.41 -4.37
CA SER A 30 -7.09 -17.34 -5.12
C SER A 30 -8.01 -18.18 -4.20
N GLN A 31 -7.65 -18.34 -2.94
CA GLN A 31 -8.41 -19.03 -1.90
C GLN A 31 -8.74 -18.04 -0.78
N PHE A 32 -9.28 -16.89 -1.16
CA PHE A 32 -9.44 -15.75 -0.30
C PHE A 32 -10.14 -16.08 1.02
N GLU A 33 -9.48 -15.74 2.11
CA GLU A 33 -10.04 -15.71 3.46
C GLU A 33 -9.91 -14.28 4.03
N GLN A 34 -11.00 -13.76 4.59
CA GLN A 34 -10.95 -12.45 5.20
C GLN A 34 -9.97 -12.43 6.37
N PRO A 35 -9.03 -11.47 6.45
CA PRO A 35 -8.13 -11.31 7.59
C PRO A 35 -8.90 -11.21 8.91
N GLU A 36 -8.46 -11.92 9.95
CA GLU A 36 -9.07 -11.84 11.27
C GLU A 36 -8.61 -10.57 12.01
N THR A 37 -7.31 -10.29 11.95
CA THR A 37 -6.66 -9.19 12.68
C THR A 37 -5.91 -8.23 11.74
N ILE A 38 -5.49 -7.09 12.28
CA ILE A 38 -4.59 -6.16 11.58
C ILE A 38 -3.23 -6.85 11.30
N ALA A 39 -2.79 -7.78 12.15
CA ALA A 39 -1.55 -8.51 11.91
C ALA A 39 -1.66 -9.42 10.68
N ASP A 40 -2.78 -10.13 10.51
CA ASP A 40 -3.03 -10.97 9.34
C ASP A 40 -3.10 -10.12 8.05
N LEU A 41 -3.71 -8.93 8.13
CA LEU A 41 -3.72 -7.98 7.03
C LEU A 41 -2.31 -7.48 6.69
N SER A 42 -1.46 -7.22 7.69
CA SER A 42 -0.07 -6.82 7.48
C SER A 42 0.74 -7.93 6.82
N GLU A 43 0.54 -9.17 7.25
CA GLU A 43 1.18 -10.35 6.66
C GLU A 43 0.74 -10.54 5.20
N TYR A 44 -0.55 -10.50 4.91
CA TYR A 44 -1.07 -10.52 3.54
C TYR A 44 -0.47 -9.39 2.70
N SER A 45 -0.45 -8.16 3.21
CA SER A 45 0.09 -6.99 2.53
C SER A 45 1.59 -7.14 2.23
N TYR A 46 2.34 -7.82 3.11
CA TYR A 46 3.72 -8.18 2.83
C TYR A 46 3.81 -9.08 1.59
N TYR A 47 3.05 -10.16 1.52
CA TYR A 47 3.15 -11.11 0.42
C TYR A 47 2.79 -10.47 -0.92
N VAL A 48 1.74 -9.64 -1.01
CA VAL A 48 1.27 -9.10 -2.28
C VAL A 48 1.89 -7.76 -2.69
N ALA A 49 2.50 -7.01 -1.76
CA ALA A 49 3.08 -5.70 -2.05
C ALA A 49 4.47 -5.50 -1.43
N GLY A 50 4.69 -5.86 -0.18
CA GLY A 50 6.00 -5.77 0.47
C GLY A 50 7.07 -6.56 -0.27
N SER A 51 6.76 -7.78 -0.70
CA SER A 51 7.64 -8.64 -1.52
C SER A 51 8.07 -7.95 -2.82
N VAL A 52 7.15 -7.26 -3.49
CA VAL A 52 7.46 -6.47 -4.71
C VAL A 52 8.42 -5.33 -4.38
N GLY A 53 8.23 -4.64 -3.25
CA GLY A 53 9.17 -3.64 -2.75
C GLY A 53 10.58 -4.22 -2.58
N LEU A 54 10.69 -5.43 -2.01
CA LEU A 54 11.97 -6.11 -1.82
C LEU A 54 12.63 -6.54 -3.14
N MET A 55 11.87 -6.89 -4.16
CA MET A 55 12.43 -7.14 -5.51
C MET A 55 13.06 -5.88 -6.12
N LEU A 56 12.54 -4.71 -5.80
CA LEU A 56 13.02 -3.43 -6.34
C LEU A 56 14.23 -2.88 -5.57
N LEU A 57 14.36 -3.16 -4.28
CA LEU A 57 15.42 -2.59 -3.43
C LEU A 57 16.84 -2.77 -4.00
N PRO A 58 17.27 -3.94 -4.50
CA PRO A 58 18.61 -4.14 -5.06
C PRO A 58 18.89 -3.24 -6.26
N ILE A 59 17.85 -2.84 -7.00
CA ILE A 59 17.96 -1.94 -8.15
C ILE A 59 18.04 -0.48 -7.68
N LEU A 60 17.26 -0.12 -6.66
CA LEU A 60 17.07 1.24 -6.18
C LEU A 60 18.11 1.70 -5.16
N SER A 61 18.86 0.77 -4.55
CA SER A 61 19.81 1.05 -3.44
C SER A 61 21.12 0.30 -3.61
N ASP A 62 22.18 0.87 -3.06
CA ASP A 62 23.48 0.21 -2.91
C ASP A 62 23.62 -0.50 -1.54
N VAL A 63 22.65 -0.30 -0.63
CA VAL A 63 22.58 -0.91 0.71
C VAL A 63 21.23 -1.58 0.96
N PRO A 64 20.74 -2.44 0.04
CA PRO A 64 19.37 -2.95 0.07
C PRO A 64 19.03 -3.71 1.36
N SER A 65 19.99 -4.44 1.94
CA SER A 65 19.78 -5.22 3.17
C SER A 65 19.41 -4.34 4.38
N GLN A 66 19.88 -3.10 4.43
CA GLN A 66 19.57 -2.16 5.51
C GLN A 66 18.15 -1.57 5.39
N LEU A 67 17.52 -1.70 4.22
CA LEU A 67 16.22 -1.10 3.89
C LEU A 67 15.06 -2.09 3.91
N VAL A 68 15.32 -3.39 4.10
CA VAL A 68 14.32 -4.47 4.01
C VAL A 68 13.10 -4.20 4.88
N SER A 69 13.30 -3.90 6.17
CA SER A 69 12.18 -3.66 7.10
C SER A 69 11.32 -2.47 6.66
N ARG A 70 11.95 -1.34 6.32
CA ARG A 70 11.24 -0.14 5.86
C ARG A 70 10.55 -0.36 4.51
N GLY A 71 11.20 -1.09 3.60
CA GLY A 71 10.62 -1.45 2.30
C GLY A 71 9.35 -2.28 2.43
N LYS A 72 9.34 -3.29 3.31
CA LYS A 72 8.15 -4.08 3.64
C LYS A 72 6.99 -3.20 4.13
N GLN A 73 7.27 -2.28 5.04
CA GLN A 73 6.27 -1.41 5.65
C GLN A 73 5.70 -0.37 4.68
N ILE A 74 6.50 0.14 3.75
CA ILE A 74 5.98 0.98 2.65
C ILE A 74 5.07 0.15 1.73
N GLY A 75 5.45 -1.10 1.42
CA GLY A 75 4.58 -2.01 0.67
C GLY A 75 3.25 -2.26 1.40
N GLU A 76 3.29 -2.49 2.72
CA GLU A 76 2.08 -2.60 3.55
C GLU A 76 1.21 -1.34 3.43
N ALA A 77 1.79 -0.15 3.61
CA ALA A 77 1.05 1.10 3.51
C ALA A 77 0.37 1.28 2.14
N MET A 78 1.07 0.94 1.05
CA MET A 78 0.51 0.99 -0.30
C MET A 78 -0.63 -0.01 -0.48
N GLN A 79 -0.50 -1.23 0.03
CA GLN A 79 -1.56 -2.23 -0.07
C GLN A 79 -2.78 -1.86 0.77
N VAL A 80 -2.59 -1.41 2.00
CA VAL A 80 -3.68 -0.89 2.83
C VAL A 80 -4.40 0.27 2.14
N THR A 81 -3.67 1.16 1.49
CA THR A 81 -4.27 2.26 0.69
C THR A 81 -5.11 1.73 -0.47
N ASN A 82 -4.64 0.67 -1.19
CA ASN A 82 -5.44 0.03 -2.24
C ASN A 82 -6.74 -0.55 -1.67
N ILE A 83 -6.66 -1.31 -0.58
CA ILE A 83 -7.82 -1.91 0.10
C ILE A 83 -8.83 -0.82 0.52
N LEU A 84 -8.36 0.28 1.08
CA LEU A 84 -9.21 1.39 1.52
C LEU A 84 -9.84 2.16 0.34
N ARG A 85 -9.20 2.19 -0.81
CA ARG A 85 -9.72 2.78 -2.04
C ARG A 85 -10.79 1.91 -2.70
N ASP A 86 -10.59 0.59 -2.66
CA ASP A 86 -11.29 -0.36 -3.51
C ASP A 86 -12.38 -1.15 -2.74
N VAL A 87 -12.81 -0.68 -1.53
CA VAL A 87 -13.75 -1.38 -0.62
C VAL A 87 -15.01 -1.89 -1.34
N GLY A 88 -15.64 -1.06 -2.17
CA GLY A 88 -16.87 -1.46 -2.90
C GLY A 88 -16.59 -2.43 -4.05
N GLU A 89 -15.49 -2.23 -4.78
CA GLU A 89 -15.05 -3.14 -5.85
C GLU A 89 -14.71 -4.52 -5.29
N ASP A 90 -13.98 -4.57 -4.17
CA ASP A 90 -13.62 -5.81 -3.50
C ASP A 90 -14.87 -6.54 -2.96
N PHE A 91 -15.79 -5.80 -2.34
CA PHE A 91 -17.05 -6.36 -1.86
C PHE A 91 -17.91 -6.94 -3.00
N ALA A 92 -17.97 -6.26 -4.14
CA ALA A 92 -18.68 -6.78 -5.33
C ALA A 92 -18.05 -8.08 -5.87
N ASN A 93 -16.75 -8.28 -5.63
CA ASN A 93 -16.00 -9.51 -5.95
C ASN A 93 -16.01 -10.53 -4.78
N HIS A 94 -16.93 -10.39 -3.82
CA HIS A 94 -17.07 -11.25 -2.64
C HIS A 94 -15.84 -11.27 -1.73
N ARG A 95 -15.11 -10.15 -1.64
CA ARG A 95 -13.91 -9.99 -0.84
C ARG A 95 -14.06 -8.83 0.15
N ILE A 96 -13.68 -9.05 1.38
CA ILE A 96 -13.57 -8.01 2.42
C ILE A 96 -12.17 -8.12 3.03
N TYR A 97 -11.29 -7.17 2.68
CA TYR A 97 -9.92 -7.16 3.21
C TYR A 97 -9.81 -6.44 4.56
N LEU A 98 -10.84 -5.70 4.98
CA LEU A 98 -10.85 -5.10 6.32
C LEU A 98 -10.95 -6.21 7.38
N PRO A 99 -10.08 -6.19 8.42
CA PRO A 99 -10.03 -7.24 9.44
C PRO A 99 -11.35 -7.42 10.19
N ARG A 100 -11.74 -8.67 10.47
CA ARG A 100 -12.98 -8.99 11.21
C ARG A 100 -13.01 -8.34 12.58
N THR A 101 -11.90 -8.36 13.31
CA THR A 101 -11.81 -7.73 14.64
C THR A 101 -11.97 -6.22 14.58
N LEU A 102 -11.46 -5.56 13.51
CA LEU A 102 -11.64 -4.13 13.29
C LEU A 102 -13.11 -3.79 12.99
N LEU A 103 -13.75 -4.53 12.07
CA LEU A 103 -15.16 -4.34 11.73
C LEU A 103 -16.05 -4.56 12.96
N LYS A 104 -15.81 -5.62 13.75
CA LYS A 104 -16.53 -5.89 14.99
C LYS A 104 -16.33 -4.79 16.03
N LYS A 105 -15.12 -4.26 16.19
CA LYS A 105 -14.81 -3.16 17.11
C LYS A 105 -15.66 -1.92 16.83
N HIS A 106 -15.91 -1.62 15.55
CA HIS A 106 -16.69 -0.47 15.13
C HIS A 106 -18.17 -0.78 14.88
N GLY A 107 -18.63 -2.04 15.10
CA GLY A 107 -20.03 -2.43 14.90
C GLY A 107 -20.46 -2.52 13.44
N VAL A 108 -19.50 -2.74 12.52
CA VAL A 108 -19.77 -2.86 11.08
C VAL A 108 -20.28 -4.26 10.75
N ASP A 109 -21.40 -4.34 10.05
CA ASP A 109 -21.94 -5.58 9.47
C ASP A 109 -21.93 -5.55 7.93
N ASN A 110 -22.12 -6.73 7.30
CA ASN A 110 -22.05 -6.86 5.84
C ASN A 110 -23.09 -6.02 5.08
N ARG A 111 -24.22 -5.67 5.69
CA ARG A 111 -25.28 -4.84 5.06
C ARG A 111 -24.82 -3.40 4.87
N MET A 112 -23.81 -2.96 5.63
CA MET A 112 -23.25 -1.61 5.51
C MET A 112 -22.41 -1.42 4.23
N PHE A 113 -21.95 -2.50 3.60
CA PHE A 113 -21.20 -2.44 2.33
C PHE A 113 -22.08 -2.27 1.09
N ILE A 114 -23.40 -2.47 1.21
CA ILE A 114 -24.36 -2.32 0.09
C ILE A 114 -25.22 -1.05 0.21
N GLN A 115 -24.95 -0.20 1.21
CA GLN A 115 -25.66 1.05 1.40
C GLN A 115 -25.26 2.08 0.33
N GLU A 116 -26.19 3.00 0.02
CA GLU A 116 -25.92 4.10 -0.91
C GLU A 116 -24.82 5.05 -0.43
N SER A 117 -24.70 5.20 0.89
CA SER A 117 -23.63 5.97 1.52
C SER A 117 -23.01 5.16 2.66
N PRO A 118 -21.70 5.26 2.89
CA PRO A 118 -21.03 4.54 3.95
C PRO A 118 -21.52 5.01 5.32
N SER A 119 -21.78 4.06 6.23
CA SER A 119 -22.18 4.34 7.60
C SER A 119 -21.04 4.98 8.41
N GLN A 120 -21.37 5.63 9.52
CA GLN A 120 -20.37 6.23 10.42
C GLN A 120 -19.44 5.16 11.02
N GLU A 121 -19.95 3.96 11.28
CA GLU A 121 -19.21 2.82 11.77
C GLU A 121 -18.17 2.35 10.75
N LEU A 122 -18.56 2.24 9.47
CA LEU A 122 -17.65 1.86 8.39
C LEU A 122 -16.60 2.95 8.16
N ILE A 123 -16.98 4.22 8.21
CA ILE A 123 -16.03 5.35 8.13
C ILE A 123 -15.04 5.29 9.30
N ALA A 124 -15.48 4.99 10.52
CA ALA A 124 -14.59 4.89 11.67
C ALA A 124 -13.58 3.74 11.55
N ALA A 125 -14.02 2.57 11.06
CA ALA A 125 -13.13 1.45 10.78
C ALA A 125 -12.13 1.80 9.66
N TRP A 126 -12.59 2.45 8.60
CA TRP A 126 -11.77 2.93 7.50
C TRP A 126 -10.70 3.92 7.99
N GLU A 127 -11.07 4.90 8.82
CA GLU A 127 -10.15 5.92 9.37
C GLU A 127 -9.09 5.33 10.29
N GLU A 128 -9.41 4.32 11.09
CA GLU A 128 -8.43 3.67 11.94
C GLU A 128 -7.33 3.01 11.09
N LEU A 129 -7.71 2.35 10.00
CA LEU A 129 -6.77 1.70 9.10
C LEU A 129 -6.01 2.71 8.22
N ALA A 130 -6.68 3.80 7.82
CA ALA A 130 -6.06 4.89 7.07
C ALA A 130 -4.96 5.59 7.88
N LYS A 131 -5.19 5.87 9.16
CA LYS A 131 -4.18 6.44 10.06
C LYS A 131 -2.96 5.53 10.20
N ARG A 132 -3.16 4.20 10.25
CA ARG A 132 -2.05 3.25 10.24
C ARG A 132 -1.22 3.36 8.97
N ALA A 133 -1.86 3.41 7.79
CA ALA A 133 -1.14 3.56 6.53
C ALA A 133 -0.39 4.90 6.46
N GLU A 134 -1.00 5.99 6.92
CA GLU A 134 -0.39 7.33 6.98
C GLU A 134 0.85 7.33 7.88
N SER A 135 0.76 6.75 9.09
CA SER A 135 1.90 6.59 10.00
C SER A 135 3.06 5.80 9.36
N LEU A 136 2.74 4.69 8.66
CA LEU A 136 3.76 3.92 7.95
C LEU A 136 4.45 4.73 6.84
N TYR A 137 3.72 5.55 6.08
CA TYR A 137 4.34 6.45 5.10
C TYR A 137 5.27 7.46 5.78
N GLU A 138 4.82 8.13 6.83
CA GLU A 138 5.58 9.19 7.50
C GLU A 138 6.85 8.67 8.17
N GLU A 139 6.74 7.58 8.93
CA GLU A 139 7.85 7.01 9.68
C GLU A 139 8.90 6.33 8.80
N ARG A 140 8.55 5.87 7.59
CA ARG A 140 9.44 5.06 6.74
C ARG A 140 10.03 5.80 5.55
N LEU A 141 9.68 7.07 5.34
CA LEU A 141 10.30 7.92 4.32
C LEU A 141 11.81 8.12 4.52
N GLU A 142 12.35 7.88 5.72
CA GLU A 142 13.78 7.82 5.99
C GLU A 142 14.52 6.79 5.10
N LEU A 143 13.81 5.80 4.55
CA LEU A 143 14.36 4.88 3.54
C LEU A 143 14.97 5.63 2.35
N THR A 144 14.48 6.84 2.05
CA THR A 144 14.96 7.70 0.96
C THR A 144 16.46 7.96 1.05
N ALA A 145 17.02 8.12 2.26
CA ALA A 145 18.47 8.35 2.46
C ALA A 145 19.33 7.21 1.87
N GLY A 146 18.85 5.97 1.99
CA GLY A 146 19.55 4.78 1.48
C GLY A 146 19.32 4.48 -0.01
N LEU A 147 18.51 5.28 -0.72
CA LEU A 147 18.27 5.12 -2.14
C LEU A 147 19.29 5.86 -3.00
N LYS A 148 19.57 5.30 -4.17
CA LYS A 148 20.34 5.99 -5.22
C LYS A 148 19.69 7.33 -5.57
N PRO A 149 20.46 8.39 -5.87
CA PRO A 149 19.90 9.72 -6.14
C PRO A 149 18.79 9.74 -7.19
N LYS A 150 18.93 8.97 -8.27
CA LYS A 150 17.93 8.86 -9.35
C LYS A 150 16.63 8.15 -8.92
N ALA A 151 16.67 7.34 -7.86
CA ALA A 151 15.52 6.59 -7.35
C ALA A 151 14.70 7.39 -6.31
N ARG A 152 15.25 8.43 -5.71
CA ARG A 152 14.61 9.18 -4.62
C ARG A 152 13.31 9.85 -5.05
N PHE A 153 13.35 10.60 -6.16
CA PHE A 153 12.16 11.30 -6.64
C PHE A 153 11.01 10.34 -6.99
N PRO A 154 11.17 9.33 -7.85
CA PRO A 154 10.07 8.41 -8.16
C PRO A 154 9.56 7.64 -6.95
N PHE A 155 10.42 7.28 -5.99
CA PHE A 155 10.02 6.60 -4.77
C PHE A 155 9.15 7.51 -3.87
N VAL A 156 9.64 8.71 -3.54
CA VAL A 156 8.89 9.66 -2.69
C VAL A 156 7.60 10.10 -3.38
N ALA A 157 7.63 10.31 -4.70
CA ALA A 157 6.43 10.62 -5.48
C ALA A 157 5.39 9.49 -5.39
N ALA A 158 5.79 8.23 -5.48
CA ALA A 158 4.89 7.10 -5.30
C ALA A 158 4.24 7.12 -3.91
N CYS A 159 5.03 7.29 -2.83
CA CYS A 159 4.50 7.36 -1.46
C CYS A 159 3.50 8.50 -1.28
N VAL A 160 3.85 9.71 -1.76
CA VAL A 160 2.98 10.91 -1.64
C VAL A 160 1.69 10.73 -2.44
N TYR A 161 1.77 10.19 -3.65
CA TYR A 161 0.58 9.98 -4.50
C TYR A 161 -0.33 8.89 -3.94
N TYR A 162 0.21 7.82 -3.36
CA TYR A 162 -0.59 6.80 -2.69
C TYR A 162 -1.28 7.36 -1.45
N ARG A 163 -0.55 8.06 -0.58
CA ARG A 163 -1.14 8.74 0.58
C ARG A 163 -2.25 9.72 0.17
N ALA A 164 -2.06 10.44 -0.93
CA ALA A 164 -3.07 11.37 -1.45
C ALA A 164 -4.38 10.70 -1.91
N ILE A 165 -4.40 9.37 -2.16
CA ILE A 165 -5.63 8.62 -2.41
C ILE A 165 -6.54 8.64 -1.18
N LEU A 166 -5.99 8.46 0.03
CA LEU A 166 -6.75 8.53 1.29
C LEU A 166 -7.42 9.89 1.44
N THR A 167 -6.68 10.97 1.15
CA THR A 167 -7.24 12.33 1.14
C THR A 167 -8.34 12.50 0.08
N ALA A 168 -8.18 11.87 -1.09
CA ALA A 168 -9.20 11.94 -2.15
C ALA A 168 -10.49 11.22 -1.72
N VAL A 169 -10.41 10.09 -1.02
CA VAL A 169 -11.57 9.38 -0.46
C VAL A 169 -12.30 10.27 0.55
N ARG A 170 -11.59 10.89 1.50
CA ARG A 170 -12.16 11.82 2.49
C ARG A 170 -12.85 13.02 1.82
N ASN A 171 -12.18 13.65 0.85
CA ASN A 171 -12.71 14.80 0.13
C ASN A 171 -13.94 14.47 -0.72
N ASN A 172 -14.10 13.22 -1.13
CA ASN A 172 -15.29 12.74 -1.82
C ASN A 172 -16.28 12.04 -0.87
N HIS A 173 -16.34 12.47 0.40
CA HIS A 173 -17.29 11.99 1.39
C HIS A 173 -17.33 10.46 1.52
N TYR A 174 -16.15 9.81 1.45
CA TYR A 174 -15.98 8.35 1.59
C TYR A 174 -16.80 7.52 0.58
N GLN A 175 -16.98 7.99 -0.65
CA GLN A 175 -17.75 7.27 -1.69
C GLN A 175 -17.02 6.03 -2.25
N MET A 176 -16.16 5.37 -1.45
CA MET A 176 -15.39 4.18 -1.84
C MET A 176 -16.26 2.94 -2.05
N LEU A 177 -17.54 2.96 -1.65
CA LEU A 177 -18.46 1.84 -1.92
C LEU A 177 -18.90 1.75 -3.37
N HIS A 178 -18.98 2.90 -4.06
CA HIS A 178 -19.54 2.98 -5.41
C HIS A 178 -18.60 3.58 -6.44
N GLN A 179 -17.54 4.26 -5.98
CA GLN A 179 -16.63 4.96 -6.87
C GLN A 179 -15.19 4.83 -6.41
N ARG A 180 -14.38 4.25 -7.29
CA ARG A 180 -12.93 4.21 -7.09
C ARG A 180 -12.34 5.62 -7.15
N GLN A 181 -11.67 6.02 -6.08
CA GLN A 181 -11.06 7.34 -5.98
C GLN A 181 -9.66 7.36 -6.61
N VAL A 182 -9.37 8.41 -7.36
CA VAL A 182 -8.08 8.61 -8.02
C VAL A 182 -7.55 10.02 -7.78
N VAL A 183 -6.24 10.14 -7.69
CA VAL A 183 -5.57 11.45 -7.63
C VAL A 183 -5.41 12.00 -9.06
N SER A 184 -6.10 13.11 -9.37
CA SER A 184 -6.04 13.71 -10.69
C SER A 184 -4.63 14.21 -11.04
N ALA A 185 -4.30 14.30 -12.34
CA ALA A 185 -3.03 14.82 -12.82
C ALA A 185 -2.75 16.23 -12.27
N LYS A 186 -3.77 17.11 -12.25
CA LYS A 186 -3.67 18.45 -11.66
C LYS A 186 -3.31 18.42 -10.18
N HIS A 187 -3.86 17.47 -9.41
CA HIS A 187 -3.53 17.32 -7.98
C HIS A 187 -2.10 16.79 -7.82
N LYS A 188 -1.70 15.79 -8.61
CA LYS A 188 -0.31 15.27 -8.59
C LYS A 188 0.71 16.38 -8.84
N PHE A 189 0.45 17.28 -9.76
CA PHE A 189 1.29 18.47 -9.98
C PHE A 189 1.42 19.37 -8.76
N LYS A 190 0.34 19.58 -8.01
CA LYS A 190 0.34 20.39 -6.79
C LYS A 190 1.16 19.76 -5.65
N LEU A 191 1.39 18.45 -5.68
CA LEU A 191 2.16 17.71 -4.68
C LEU A 191 3.69 17.72 -4.96
N ILE A 192 4.14 18.22 -6.11
CA ILE A 192 5.58 18.26 -6.45
C ILE A 192 6.43 19.03 -5.42
N PRO A 193 6.01 20.20 -4.91
CA PRO A 193 6.78 20.90 -3.86
C PRO A 193 6.92 20.09 -2.57
N GLU A 194 5.88 19.36 -2.17
CA GLU A 194 5.93 18.46 -1.01
C GLU A 194 6.92 17.31 -1.24
N ILE A 195 6.90 16.69 -2.41
CA ILE A 195 7.85 15.63 -2.79
C ILE A 195 9.28 16.16 -2.69
N GLN A 196 9.55 17.35 -3.22
CA GLN A 196 10.87 17.95 -3.18
C GLN A 196 11.32 18.28 -1.75
N HIS A 197 10.41 18.80 -0.93
CA HIS A 197 10.67 19.06 0.49
C HIS A 197 11.02 17.77 1.23
N LEU A 198 10.28 16.69 1.04
CA LEU A 198 10.54 15.39 1.67
C LEU A 198 11.87 14.78 1.21
N ILE A 199 12.21 14.90 -0.08
CA ILE A 199 13.53 14.46 -0.56
C ILE A 199 14.63 15.23 0.17
N ASN A 200 14.55 16.55 0.24
CA ASN A 200 15.56 17.38 0.91
C ASN A 200 15.68 17.07 2.42
N LYS A 201 14.56 16.71 3.05
CA LYS A 201 14.51 16.35 4.47
C LYS A 201 15.19 15.01 4.77
N TYR A 202 15.08 14.03 3.86
CA TYR A 202 15.50 12.65 4.08
C TYR A 202 16.68 12.20 3.18
N SER A 203 17.36 13.12 2.49
CA SER A 203 18.50 12.80 1.61
C SER A 203 19.87 13.02 2.23
#